data_fec8a0068d938e1b2d30c1a544fed444
#
_entry.id   fec8a0068d938e1b2d30c1a544fed444
#
_cell.length_a   1.000
_cell.length_b   1.000
_cell.length_c   1.000
_cell.angle_alpha   90.00
_cell.angle_beta   90.00
_cell.angle_gamma   90.00
#
_symmetry.space_group_name_H-M   'P 1'
#
loop_
_entity.id
_entity.type
_entity.pdbx_description
1 polymer ?
#
loop_
_entity_poly.entity_id
_entity_poly.type
_entity_poly.pdbx_seq_one_letter_code
_entity_poly.pdbx_strand_id
1 'polypeptide(L)'
;MKTFKMLLLAIAALCVTACENDEAAYIGVPESIELSADASIIDFVVNSNSNWTLTVSDPWFKITPKHGSGKTTLKLGVDRNVTGAERTSTLEFTSADGSIERVPVSQPAYVAEMDITAAQTVLVKKGEQLTLKIAANVEDWVYTLADGAWLKEAS
;
A
#
# COMPACT_ATOMS: atom_id res chain seq x y z
N MET A 1 29.13 63.41 62.36
CA MET A 1 29.50 62.45 61.30
C MET A 1 28.43 61.35 61.26
N LYS A 2 27.59 61.34 60.23
CA LYS A 2 26.48 60.38 60.10
C LYS A 2 26.94 59.37 59.07
N THR A 3 27.12 58.16 59.44
CA THR A 3 27.46 57.04 58.54
C THR A 3 26.20 56.51 57.87
N PHE A 4 26.16 56.63 56.52
CA PHE A 4 25.10 56.15 55.71
C PHE A 4 25.33 54.64 55.41
N LYS A 5 24.52 53.76 55.95
CA LYS A 5 24.56 52.32 55.62
C LYS A 5 23.78 52.09 54.33
N MET A 6 24.48 51.76 53.28
CA MET A 6 23.94 51.35 52.01
C MET A 6 23.51 49.92 52.07
N LEU A 7 22.19 49.62 52.01
CA LEU A 7 21.60 48.31 51.99
C LEU A 7 21.58 47.83 50.54
N LEU A 8 22.45 46.87 50.19
CA LEU A 8 22.45 46.24 48.88
C LEU A 8 21.34 45.18 48.87
N LEU A 9 20.28 45.41 48.12
CA LEU A 9 19.22 44.45 47.86
C LEU A 9 19.65 43.56 46.68
N ALA A 10 20.06 42.33 46.96
CA ALA A 10 20.37 41.33 45.95
C ALA A 10 19.05 40.74 45.44
N ILE A 11 18.63 41.14 44.24
CA ILE A 11 17.53 40.51 43.51
C ILE A 11 18.08 39.19 42.92
N ALA A 12 17.75 38.07 43.55
CA ALA A 12 17.96 36.75 42.97
C ALA A 12 16.94 36.54 41.86
N ALA A 13 17.35 36.69 40.61
CA ALA A 13 16.55 36.29 39.46
C ALA A 13 16.45 34.75 39.47
N LEU A 14 15.31 34.21 39.87
CA LEU A 14 14.96 32.82 39.60
C LEU A 14 14.82 32.66 38.08
N CYS A 15 15.84 32.14 37.41
CA CYS A 15 15.68 31.54 36.08
C CYS A 15 14.88 30.26 36.24
N VAL A 16 13.58 30.34 36.05
CA VAL A 16 12.77 29.15 35.84
C VAL A 16 13.12 28.71 34.40
N THR A 17 14.08 27.78 34.32
CA THR A 17 14.22 27.02 33.06
C THR A 17 13.00 26.09 33.01
N ALA A 18 12.00 26.52 32.25
CA ALA A 18 10.98 25.61 31.79
C ALA A 18 11.70 24.55 30.94
N CYS A 19 11.93 23.36 31.50
CA CYS A 19 12.17 22.19 30.68
C CYS A 19 10.87 22.00 29.87
N GLU A 20 10.82 22.50 28.65
CA GLU A 20 9.93 21.92 27.66
C GLU A 20 10.39 20.48 27.53
N ASN A 21 9.51 19.55 27.93
CA ASN A 21 9.65 18.16 27.54
C ASN A 21 9.44 18.13 26.03
N ASP A 22 10.50 18.34 25.26
CA ASP A 22 10.53 18.01 23.84
C ASP A 22 10.42 16.48 23.74
N GLU A 23 9.20 15.98 23.72
CA GLU A 23 8.98 14.59 23.31
C GLU A 23 9.55 14.45 21.90
N ALA A 24 10.50 13.51 21.75
CA ALA A 24 11.07 13.20 20.44
C ALA A 24 9.93 12.94 19.43
N ALA A 25 10.09 13.46 18.23
CA ALA A 25 9.13 13.21 17.18
C ALA A 25 9.04 11.71 16.92
N TYR A 26 7.81 11.21 16.79
CA TYR A 26 7.59 9.80 16.48
C TYR A 26 6.54 9.67 15.37
N ILE A 27 6.68 8.65 14.52
CA ILE A 27 5.71 8.25 13.51
C ILE A 27 5.46 6.75 13.67
N GLY A 28 4.27 6.38 14.14
CA GLY A 28 3.81 5.00 14.22
C GLY A 28 3.17 4.60 12.89
N VAL A 29 3.81 3.68 12.18
CA VAL A 29 3.40 3.14 10.88
C VAL A 29 3.30 1.62 10.96
N PRO A 30 2.62 0.93 10.03
CA PRO A 30 2.68 -0.52 9.95
C PRO A 30 4.10 -0.99 9.63
N GLU A 31 4.45 -2.19 10.05
CA GLU A 31 5.76 -2.79 9.81
C GLU A 31 5.98 -3.12 8.33
N SER A 32 4.92 -3.56 7.66
CA SER A 32 4.88 -3.83 6.21
C SER A 32 3.45 -3.71 5.67
N ILE A 33 3.33 -3.61 4.36
CA ILE A 33 2.04 -3.65 3.64
C ILE A 33 2.13 -4.70 2.54
N GLU A 34 1.37 -5.77 2.70
CA GLU A 34 1.23 -6.82 1.69
C GLU A 34 -0.09 -6.63 0.96
N LEU A 35 -0.04 -6.48 -0.36
CA LEU A 35 -1.18 -6.22 -1.22
C LEU A 35 -1.63 -7.50 -1.92
N SER A 36 -2.92 -7.58 -2.27
CA SER A 36 -3.42 -8.61 -3.16
C SER A 36 -2.82 -8.44 -4.56
N ALA A 37 -2.65 -9.55 -5.29
CA ALA A 37 -2.27 -9.54 -6.71
C ALA A 37 -3.26 -8.78 -7.57
N ASP A 38 -4.53 -8.72 -7.16
CA ASP A 38 -5.61 -8.02 -7.83
C ASP A 38 -5.65 -6.53 -7.49
N ALA A 39 -6.41 -5.76 -8.28
CA ALA A 39 -6.68 -4.37 -7.97
C ALA A 39 -7.37 -4.25 -6.60
N SER A 40 -6.90 -3.33 -5.78
CA SER A 40 -7.45 -3.14 -4.44
C SER A 40 -7.24 -1.71 -3.92
N ILE A 41 -8.05 -1.35 -2.94
CA ILE A 41 -7.85 -0.14 -2.15
C ILE A 41 -7.83 -0.57 -0.69
N ILE A 42 -6.77 -0.21 0.02
CA ILE A 42 -6.64 -0.46 1.44
C ILE A 42 -6.49 0.85 2.21
N ASP A 43 -6.99 0.85 3.43
CA ASP A 43 -6.82 1.94 4.37
C ASP A 43 -5.89 1.50 5.50
N PHE A 44 -4.95 2.35 5.88
CA PHE A 44 -4.12 2.14 7.06
C PHE A 44 -3.90 3.45 7.83
N VAL A 45 -3.52 3.34 9.09
CA VAL A 45 -3.41 4.49 10.00
C VAL A 45 -1.96 4.78 10.30
N VAL A 46 -1.60 6.05 10.20
CA VAL A 46 -0.36 6.62 10.72
C VAL A 46 -0.69 7.39 11.99
N ASN A 47 0.02 7.15 13.08
CA ASN A 47 -0.05 7.91 14.32
C ASN A 47 1.25 8.69 14.50
N SER A 48 1.15 9.99 14.80
CA SER A 48 2.34 10.83 14.95
C SER A 48 2.08 11.93 15.99
N ASN A 49 3.09 12.32 16.72
CA ASN A 49 3.06 13.52 17.57
C ASN A 49 3.60 14.76 16.87
N SER A 50 4.00 14.64 15.60
CA SER A 50 4.55 15.74 14.78
C SER A 50 3.97 15.73 13.36
N ASN A 51 4.24 16.80 12.59
CA ASN A 51 3.96 16.82 11.17
C ASN A 51 4.88 15.84 10.44
N TRP A 52 4.34 15.17 9.42
CA TRP A 52 5.09 14.26 8.57
C TRP A 52 4.78 14.48 7.09
N THR A 53 5.71 14.07 6.24
CA THR A 53 5.56 14.00 4.79
C THR A 53 5.85 12.59 4.31
N LEU A 54 5.19 12.16 3.23
CA LEU A 54 5.36 10.85 2.62
C LEU A 54 5.99 10.98 1.24
N THR A 55 7.09 10.28 1.03
CA THR A 55 7.73 10.09 -0.27
C THR A 55 7.55 8.66 -0.73
N VAL A 56 7.33 8.47 -2.04
CA VAL A 56 7.16 7.17 -2.69
C VAL A 56 8.05 7.14 -3.90
N SER A 57 8.91 6.14 -4.00
CA SER A 57 9.87 6.02 -5.09
C SER A 57 9.23 5.45 -6.37
N ASP A 58 8.27 4.55 -6.23
CA ASP A 58 7.69 3.81 -7.36
C ASP A 58 6.23 4.19 -7.60
N PRO A 59 5.87 4.53 -8.86
CA PRO A 59 4.54 5.07 -9.17
C PRO A 59 3.46 4.01 -9.44
N TRP A 60 3.69 2.72 -9.17
CA TRP A 60 2.73 1.66 -9.50
C TRP A 60 1.51 1.59 -8.56
N PHE A 61 1.46 2.44 -7.52
CA PHE A 61 0.29 2.63 -6.67
C PHE A 61 0.02 4.11 -6.41
N LYS A 62 -1.21 4.42 -6.00
CA LYS A 62 -1.65 5.75 -5.58
C LYS A 62 -1.85 5.77 -4.08
N ILE A 63 -1.34 6.80 -3.41
CA ILE A 63 -1.51 6.96 -1.96
C ILE A 63 -1.87 8.40 -1.60
N THR A 64 -2.78 8.55 -0.66
CA THR A 64 -3.26 9.86 -0.19
C THR A 64 -3.78 9.76 1.25
N PRO A 65 -3.56 10.80 2.10
CA PRO A 65 -2.74 11.99 1.86
C PRO A 65 -1.24 11.70 1.89
N LYS A 66 -0.41 12.61 1.36
CA LYS A 66 1.06 12.53 1.41
C LYS A 66 1.69 13.38 2.51
N HIS A 67 0.90 13.93 3.40
CA HIS A 67 1.32 14.66 4.59
C HIS A 67 0.22 14.61 5.63
N GLY A 68 0.58 14.80 6.89
CA GLY A 68 -0.38 14.80 7.99
C GLY A 68 0.27 15.05 9.33
N SER A 69 -0.53 14.91 10.38
CA SER A 69 -0.13 14.96 11.78
C SER A 69 -1.16 14.22 12.62
N GLY A 70 -0.78 13.82 13.83
CA GLY A 70 -1.66 13.04 14.69
C GLY A 70 -2.10 11.72 14.07
N LYS A 71 -3.32 11.30 14.36
CA LYS A 71 -3.91 10.10 13.78
C LYS A 71 -4.47 10.40 12.40
N THR A 72 -3.83 9.90 11.37
CA THR A 72 -4.21 10.12 9.96
C THR A 72 -4.44 8.79 9.26
N THR A 73 -5.58 8.64 8.57
CA THR A 73 -5.85 7.46 7.73
C THR A 73 -5.40 7.75 6.30
N LEU A 74 -4.60 6.84 5.75
CA LEU A 74 -4.14 6.87 4.36
C LEU A 74 -4.90 5.82 3.55
N LYS A 75 -5.20 6.17 2.29
CA LYS A 75 -5.74 5.25 1.27
C LYS A 75 -4.64 4.92 0.27
N LEU A 76 -4.38 3.63 0.09
CA LEU A 76 -3.46 3.12 -0.92
C LEU A 76 -4.28 2.32 -1.94
N GLY A 77 -4.27 2.77 -3.19
CA GLY A 77 -4.94 2.13 -4.31
C GLY A 77 -3.94 1.54 -5.30
N VAL A 78 -4.17 0.31 -5.72
CA VAL A 78 -3.29 -0.43 -6.61
C VAL A 78 -4.08 -1.13 -7.71
N ASP A 79 -3.52 -1.16 -8.91
CA ASP A 79 -4.02 -1.95 -10.02
C ASP A 79 -3.50 -3.39 -9.95
N ARG A 80 -4.18 -4.33 -10.63
CA ARG A 80 -3.74 -5.73 -10.77
C ARG A 80 -2.28 -5.81 -11.25
N ASN A 81 -1.50 -6.66 -10.63
CA ASN A 81 -0.10 -6.85 -11.01
C ASN A 81 0.03 -7.86 -12.15
N VAL A 82 -0.03 -7.39 -13.39
CA VAL A 82 0.12 -8.20 -14.61
C VAL A 82 1.56 -8.28 -15.12
N THR A 83 2.56 -7.91 -14.31
CA THR A 83 3.98 -7.88 -14.72
C THR A 83 4.62 -9.26 -14.80
N GLY A 84 3.96 -10.30 -14.27
CA GLY A 84 4.49 -11.67 -14.21
C GLY A 84 5.47 -11.91 -13.05
N ALA A 85 5.79 -10.90 -12.25
CA ALA A 85 6.64 -11.00 -11.08
C ALA A 85 6.09 -10.18 -9.92
N GLU A 86 6.49 -10.52 -8.69
CA GLU A 86 6.25 -9.67 -7.53
C GLU A 86 6.88 -8.29 -7.75
N ARG A 87 6.17 -7.24 -7.32
CA ARG A 87 6.71 -5.87 -7.29
C ARG A 87 6.74 -5.34 -5.88
N THR A 88 7.78 -4.60 -5.56
CA THR A 88 8.03 -4.03 -4.25
C THR A 88 8.28 -2.54 -4.34
N SER A 89 8.01 -1.83 -3.27
CA SER A 89 8.30 -0.40 -3.10
C SER A 89 8.52 -0.09 -1.63
N THR A 90 8.86 1.15 -1.32
CA THR A 90 9.01 1.63 0.05
C THR A 90 8.29 2.95 0.22
N LEU A 91 7.47 3.05 1.24
CA LEU A 91 6.93 4.31 1.74
C LEU A 91 7.94 4.90 2.73
N GLU A 92 8.36 6.13 2.52
CA GLU A 92 9.26 6.84 3.42
C GLU A 92 8.52 8.01 4.06
N PHE A 93 8.31 7.91 5.37
CA PHE A 93 7.69 8.96 6.19
C PHE A 93 8.79 9.76 6.87
N THR A 94 8.83 11.06 6.62
CA THR A 94 9.78 11.99 7.23
C THR A 94 9.05 12.90 8.20
N SER A 95 9.45 12.92 9.47
CA SER A 95 8.91 13.82 10.48
C SER A 95 9.53 15.21 10.42
N ALA A 96 8.94 16.16 11.18
CA ALA A 96 9.40 17.55 11.20
C ALA A 96 10.84 17.71 11.71
N ASP A 97 11.34 16.80 12.54
CA ASP A 97 12.72 16.78 13.04
C ASP A 97 13.71 16.08 12.09
N GLY A 98 13.22 15.53 10.97
CA GLY A 98 14.03 14.81 10.00
C GLY A 98 14.16 13.31 10.26
N SER A 99 13.51 12.76 11.29
CA SER A 99 13.46 11.31 11.51
C SER A 99 12.70 10.63 10.37
N ILE A 100 13.11 9.42 9.98
CA ILE A 100 12.57 8.71 8.83
C ILE A 100 12.12 7.30 9.24
N GLU A 101 10.86 7.00 8.96
CA GLU A 101 10.29 5.67 9.07
C GLU A 101 10.01 5.09 7.68
N ARG A 102 10.35 3.81 7.47
CA ARG A 102 10.21 3.12 6.19
C ARG A 102 9.29 1.93 6.31
N VAL A 103 8.31 1.87 5.39
CA VAL A 103 7.34 0.78 5.31
C VAL A 103 7.51 0.08 3.96
N PRO A 104 7.99 -1.15 3.93
CA PRO A 104 8.02 -1.95 2.71
C PRO A 104 6.60 -2.29 2.25
N VAL A 105 6.39 -2.21 0.94
CA VAL A 105 5.13 -2.57 0.27
C VAL A 105 5.43 -3.62 -0.76
N SER A 106 4.67 -4.72 -0.76
CA SER A 106 4.79 -5.77 -1.77
C SER A 106 3.44 -6.10 -2.40
N GLN A 107 3.48 -6.51 -3.67
CA GLN A 107 2.34 -7.03 -4.40
C GLN A 107 2.78 -8.22 -5.26
N PRO A 108 2.27 -9.44 -5.01
CA PRO A 108 2.60 -10.61 -5.83
C PRO A 108 2.09 -10.44 -7.26
N ALA A 109 2.63 -11.22 -8.18
CA ALA A 109 2.12 -11.29 -9.54
C ALA A 109 0.72 -11.89 -9.57
N TYR A 110 -0.13 -11.35 -10.44
CA TYR A 110 -1.42 -11.96 -10.75
C TYR A 110 -1.22 -13.21 -11.60
N VAL A 111 -1.81 -14.32 -11.18
CA VAL A 111 -1.76 -15.59 -11.90
C VAL A 111 -3.10 -15.79 -12.62
N ALA A 112 -3.06 -15.83 -13.95
CA ALA A 112 -4.22 -16.18 -14.75
C ALA A 112 -4.49 -17.69 -14.66
N GLU A 113 -5.72 -18.06 -14.34
CA GLU A 113 -6.16 -19.44 -14.20
C GLU A 113 -7.33 -19.68 -15.14
N MET A 114 -7.36 -20.86 -15.77
CA MET A 114 -8.47 -21.30 -16.61
C MET A 114 -8.74 -22.76 -16.36
N ASP A 115 -9.99 -23.09 -16.06
CA ASP A 115 -10.49 -24.46 -15.96
C ASP A 115 -11.47 -24.73 -17.08
N ILE A 116 -11.27 -25.86 -17.78
CA ILE A 116 -12.12 -26.26 -18.90
C ILE A 116 -12.71 -27.62 -18.59
N THR A 117 -14.03 -27.68 -18.46
CA THR A 117 -14.76 -28.89 -18.19
C THR A 117 -15.67 -29.23 -19.37
N ALA A 118 -15.50 -30.43 -19.94
CA ALA A 118 -16.38 -30.95 -20.97
C ALA A 118 -17.57 -31.67 -20.35
N ALA A 119 -18.76 -31.42 -20.89
CA ALA A 119 -19.97 -32.15 -20.49
C ALA A 119 -19.90 -33.63 -20.89
N GLN A 120 -19.18 -33.94 -21.96
CA GLN A 120 -18.87 -35.28 -22.43
C GLN A 120 -17.51 -35.31 -23.13
N THR A 121 -16.82 -36.45 -23.07
CA THR A 121 -15.48 -36.59 -23.66
C THR A 121 -15.47 -37.40 -24.96
N VAL A 122 -16.58 -38.00 -25.34
CA VAL A 122 -16.71 -38.83 -26.56
C VAL A 122 -17.95 -38.43 -27.35
N LEU A 123 -17.76 -38.07 -28.62
CA LEU A 123 -18.82 -37.83 -29.60
C LEU A 123 -18.89 -39.02 -30.55
N VAL A 124 -20.04 -39.65 -30.65
CA VAL A 124 -20.23 -40.89 -31.43
C VAL A 124 -21.03 -40.73 -32.70
N LYS A 125 -21.64 -39.55 -32.92
CA LYS A 125 -22.48 -39.29 -34.08
C LYS A 125 -22.11 -37.97 -34.77
N LYS A 126 -22.31 -37.93 -36.08
CA LYS A 126 -22.22 -36.69 -36.84
C LYS A 126 -23.30 -35.71 -36.36
N GLY A 127 -22.92 -34.50 -36.03
CA GLY A 127 -23.82 -33.44 -35.58
C GLY A 127 -24.10 -33.41 -34.09
N GLU A 128 -23.47 -34.28 -33.29
CA GLU A 128 -23.48 -34.11 -31.84
C GLU A 128 -22.73 -32.84 -31.43
N GLN A 129 -23.25 -32.18 -30.39
CA GLN A 129 -22.65 -30.97 -29.82
C GLN A 129 -21.88 -31.31 -28.56
N LEU A 130 -20.66 -30.78 -28.48
CA LEU A 130 -19.85 -30.79 -27.27
C LEU A 130 -20.04 -29.45 -26.57
N THR A 131 -20.49 -29.49 -25.31
CA THR A 131 -20.56 -28.30 -24.49
C THR A 131 -19.30 -28.25 -23.57
N LEU A 132 -18.55 -27.21 -23.69
CA LEU A 132 -17.44 -26.88 -22.81
C LEU A 132 -17.88 -25.80 -21.83
N LYS A 133 -17.61 -26.01 -20.54
CA LYS A 133 -17.68 -24.97 -19.53
C LYS A 133 -16.28 -24.45 -19.28
N ILE A 134 -16.12 -23.15 -19.44
CA ILE A 134 -14.85 -22.44 -19.20
C ILE A 134 -15.05 -21.56 -18.01
N ALA A 135 -14.26 -21.76 -16.97
CA ALA A 135 -14.13 -20.89 -15.83
C ALA A 135 -12.74 -20.25 -15.87
N ALA A 136 -12.69 -18.94 -15.98
CA ALA A 136 -11.43 -18.19 -15.99
C ALA A 136 -11.53 -17.01 -15.03
N ASN A 137 -10.41 -16.65 -14.41
CA ASN A 137 -10.29 -15.46 -13.57
C ASN A 137 -9.82 -14.23 -14.38
N VAL A 138 -9.78 -14.35 -15.72
CA VAL A 138 -9.49 -13.29 -16.71
C VAL A 138 -10.64 -13.18 -17.71
N GLU A 139 -10.91 -11.98 -18.19
CA GLU A 139 -11.97 -11.70 -19.16
C GLU A 139 -11.50 -11.89 -20.60
N ASP A 140 -10.23 -11.58 -20.88
CA ASP A 140 -9.63 -11.63 -22.22
C ASP A 140 -8.97 -12.97 -22.48
N TRP A 141 -9.72 -13.99 -22.87
CA TRP A 141 -9.19 -15.27 -23.33
C TRP A 141 -9.72 -15.58 -24.74
N VAL A 142 -8.91 -16.29 -25.48
CA VAL A 142 -9.25 -16.77 -26.82
C VAL A 142 -9.00 -18.25 -26.94
N TYR A 143 -9.71 -18.93 -27.83
CA TYR A 143 -9.42 -20.31 -28.17
C TYR A 143 -9.15 -20.43 -29.67
N THR A 144 -8.42 -21.47 -30.06
CA THR A 144 -8.20 -21.85 -31.45
C THR A 144 -8.53 -23.32 -31.64
N LEU A 145 -9.26 -23.64 -32.69
CA LEU A 145 -9.38 -25.01 -33.14
C LEU A 145 -8.15 -25.38 -33.97
N ALA A 146 -7.55 -26.54 -33.69
CA ALA A 146 -6.41 -27.01 -34.46
C ALA A 146 -6.77 -27.20 -35.93
N ASP A 147 -5.84 -26.93 -36.84
CA ASP A 147 -6.01 -27.16 -38.26
C ASP A 147 -6.35 -28.60 -38.53
N GLY A 148 -7.33 -28.84 -39.42
CA GLY A 148 -7.84 -30.17 -39.69
C GLY A 148 -8.81 -30.74 -38.66
N ALA A 149 -9.23 -29.93 -37.68
CA ALA A 149 -10.19 -30.32 -36.67
C ALA A 149 -11.55 -30.68 -37.33
N TRP A 150 -12.07 -31.80 -36.89
CA TRP A 150 -13.44 -32.23 -37.25
C TRP A 150 -14.51 -31.50 -36.42
N LEU A 151 -14.11 -30.80 -35.37
CA LEU A 151 -14.96 -29.90 -34.59
C LEU A 151 -15.14 -28.56 -35.32
N LYS A 152 -16.35 -28.02 -35.22
CA LYS A 152 -16.69 -26.69 -35.70
C LYS A 152 -17.45 -25.97 -34.61
N GLU A 153 -17.32 -24.65 -34.57
CA GLU A 153 -18.20 -23.82 -33.74
C GLU A 153 -19.68 -24.10 -34.04
N ALA A 154 -20.48 -24.22 -32.99
CA ALA A 154 -21.92 -24.23 -33.12
C ALA A 154 -22.40 -22.78 -33.32
N SER A 155 -23.13 -22.52 -34.38
CA SER A 155 -23.77 -21.23 -34.67
C SER A 155 -25.08 -21.08 -33.91
#